data_96f33a0dd39b61cd0c5fa8822adee48d
#
_entry.id   96f33a0dd39b61cd0c5fa8822adee48d
#
_cell.length_a   1.000
_cell.length_b   1.000
_cell.length_c   1.000
_cell.angle_alpha   90.00
_cell.angle_beta   90.00
_cell.angle_gamma   90.00
#
_symmetry.space_group_name_H-M   'P 1'
#
loop_
_entity.id
_entity.type
_entity.pdbx_description
1 polymer ?
#
loop_
_entity_poly.entity_id
_entity_poly.type
_entity_poly.pdbx_seq_one_letter_code
_entity_poly.pdbx_strand_id
1 'polypeptide(L)'
;MARQGVHPETPAVPYTPGWDLVGEVEQLGNGVCGLEPGEIVAAMPIYGAYAEFVCLPQSELVPVPSGLDAAKAVSVILNYITAYQMLHRSAKVKPGQRVLFHGASGGVGTALLQLGRLAALEMYGTCSSRGAPAVSELGGIPIDYQHQDFVEEIRRLTSEGVDAVFDPIGGPHLWHSREALRPGGTVVGYGNTTALRGEGLGSARTGRRNRLHGIPIYALYIAGGWLLPGRKRIVPYSIQTLKRLKPALFRQDLIALLGLLQQQKIQPLVAQRFPLTEARRAQEPLEKGGVIRKIVLVLSR
;
A
#
# COMPACT_ATOMS: atom_id res chain seq x y z
N MET A 1 11.49 -2.52 5.42
CA MET A 1 11.24 -1.59 6.56
C MET A 1 11.05 -2.32 7.89
N ALA A 2 10.04 -3.17 8.09
CA ALA A 2 9.82 -3.87 9.37
C ALA A 2 11.04 -4.71 9.79
N ARG A 3 11.58 -5.56 8.92
CA ARG A 3 12.77 -6.39 9.18
C ARG A 3 14.04 -5.58 9.51
N GLN A 4 14.11 -4.33 9.06
CA GLN A 4 15.24 -3.42 9.31
C GLN A 4 15.00 -2.53 10.54
N GLY A 5 13.90 -2.76 11.28
CA GLY A 5 13.54 -2.00 12.48
C GLY A 5 13.14 -0.54 12.26
N VAL A 6 12.97 -0.12 11.01
CA VAL A 6 12.62 1.29 10.68
C VAL A 6 11.12 1.54 10.56
N HIS A 7 10.30 0.50 10.61
CA HIS A 7 8.84 0.68 10.63
C HIS A 7 8.39 1.01 12.07
N PRO A 8 7.60 2.08 12.28
CA PRO A 8 7.27 2.58 13.63
C PRO A 8 6.58 1.57 14.55
N GLU A 9 5.80 0.67 13.95
CA GLU A 9 4.98 -0.31 14.67
C GLU A 9 5.58 -1.72 14.64
N THR A 10 6.88 -1.86 14.32
CA THR A 10 7.57 -3.16 14.35
C THR A 10 7.64 -3.71 15.78
N PRO A 11 7.21 -4.95 16.05
CA PRO A 11 7.36 -5.59 17.35
C PRO A 11 8.82 -5.71 17.76
N ALA A 12 9.06 -5.92 19.06
CA ALA A 12 10.38 -6.32 19.54
C ALA A 12 10.76 -7.70 18.98
N VAL A 13 12.03 -7.89 18.68
CA VAL A 13 12.55 -9.21 18.28
C VAL A 13 12.64 -10.14 19.49
N PRO A 14 12.38 -11.47 19.33
CA PRO A 14 12.00 -12.15 18.07
C PRO A 14 10.50 -11.99 17.73
N TYR A 15 10.17 -11.91 16.43
CA TYR A 15 8.80 -11.93 15.93
C TYR A 15 8.73 -12.62 14.58
N THR A 16 7.55 -13.19 14.24
CA THR A 16 7.28 -13.77 12.93
C THR A 16 6.79 -12.67 11.98
N PRO A 17 7.44 -12.44 10.82
CA PRO A 17 7.00 -11.50 9.81
C PRO A 17 5.69 -11.95 9.12
N GLY A 18 5.27 -11.16 8.11
CA GLY A 18 4.11 -11.45 7.26
C GLY A 18 2.90 -10.62 7.66
N TRP A 19 2.39 -9.82 6.71
CA TRP A 19 1.34 -8.85 6.93
C TRP A 19 -0.04 -9.35 6.59
N ASP A 20 -0.11 -10.18 5.55
CA ASP A 20 -1.35 -10.66 4.95
C ASP A 20 -1.23 -12.15 4.64
N LEU A 21 -2.35 -12.86 4.69
CA LEU A 21 -2.43 -14.28 4.37
C LEU A 21 -3.78 -14.62 3.71
N VAL A 22 -3.73 -15.68 2.92
CA VAL A 22 -4.87 -16.50 2.51
C VAL A 22 -4.53 -17.92 2.90
N GLY A 23 -5.43 -18.57 3.59
CA GLY A 23 -5.24 -19.92 4.10
C GLY A 23 -6.55 -20.67 4.20
N GLU A 24 -6.45 -21.96 4.48
CA GLU A 24 -7.55 -22.87 4.73
C GLU A 24 -7.82 -22.95 6.23
N VAL A 25 -9.07 -22.97 6.64
CA VAL A 25 -9.46 -23.22 8.04
C VAL A 25 -9.17 -24.66 8.38
N GLU A 26 -8.15 -24.90 9.21
CA GLU A 26 -7.76 -26.24 9.67
C GLU A 26 -8.62 -26.68 10.83
N GLN A 27 -8.81 -25.82 11.83
CA GLN A 27 -9.52 -26.15 13.06
C GLN A 27 -10.24 -24.92 13.62
N LEU A 28 -11.37 -25.13 14.24
CA LEU A 28 -12.19 -24.10 14.89
C LEU A 28 -12.01 -24.15 16.41
N GLY A 29 -11.88 -22.97 17.02
CA GLY A 29 -11.93 -22.82 18.46
C GLY A 29 -13.36 -22.92 19.00
N ASN A 30 -13.49 -23.04 20.33
CA ASN A 30 -14.78 -23.12 21.00
C ASN A 30 -15.62 -21.85 20.74
N GLY A 31 -16.90 -22.06 20.38
CA GLY A 31 -17.85 -20.96 20.14
C GLY A 31 -17.73 -20.26 18.79
N VAL A 32 -16.86 -20.70 17.89
CA VAL A 32 -16.82 -20.20 16.51
C VAL A 32 -18.04 -20.73 15.75
N CYS A 33 -18.74 -19.82 15.06
CA CYS A 33 -19.93 -20.12 14.27
C CYS A 33 -19.82 -19.52 12.86
N GLY A 34 -20.38 -20.22 11.84
CA GLY A 34 -20.45 -19.68 10.47
C GLY A 34 -19.12 -19.72 9.72
N LEU A 35 -18.21 -20.58 10.14
CA LEU A 35 -17.03 -21.04 9.41
C LEU A 35 -16.95 -22.56 9.54
N GLU A 36 -16.40 -23.20 8.52
CA GLU A 36 -16.18 -24.65 8.51
C GLU A 36 -14.71 -24.98 8.18
N PRO A 37 -14.17 -26.11 8.69
CA PRO A 37 -12.88 -26.61 8.22
C PRO A 37 -12.89 -26.79 6.70
N GLY A 38 -11.79 -26.45 6.05
CA GLY A 38 -11.67 -26.47 4.59
C GLY A 38 -12.06 -25.15 3.90
N GLU A 39 -12.70 -24.21 4.59
CA GLU A 39 -13.01 -22.91 4.01
C GLU A 39 -11.73 -22.08 3.78
N ILE A 40 -11.67 -21.42 2.63
CA ILE A 40 -10.57 -20.50 2.30
C ILE A 40 -10.89 -19.11 2.83
N VAL A 41 -9.99 -18.57 3.63
CA VAL A 41 -10.15 -17.27 4.29
C VAL A 41 -8.95 -16.36 4.05
N ALA A 42 -9.22 -15.06 4.04
CA ALA A 42 -8.23 -13.99 3.93
C ALA A 42 -8.13 -13.24 5.25
N ALA A 43 -6.93 -12.85 5.65
CA ALA A 43 -6.71 -12.03 6.84
C ALA A 43 -5.50 -11.10 6.69
N MET A 44 -5.46 -10.05 7.50
CA MET A 44 -4.32 -9.16 7.64
C MET A 44 -3.89 -9.06 9.12
N PRO A 45 -3.17 -10.05 9.65
CA PRO A 45 -2.74 -10.02 11.05
C PRO A 45 -1.64 -8.98 11.32
N ILE A 46 -1.03 -8.41 10.27
CA ILE A 46 0.06 -7.42 10.30
C ILE A 46 1.42 -8.07 10.59
N TYR A 47 1.46 -9.04 11.49
CA TYR A 47 2.60 -9.89 11.80
C TYR A 47 2.13 -11.34 11.97
N GLY A 48 3.03 -12.29 11.78
CA GLY A 48 2.75 -13.69 12.02
C GLY A 48 2.36 -14.50 10.79
N ALA A 49 2.15 -13.89 9.63
CA ALA A 49 1.68 -14.62 8.44
C ALA A 49 2.75 -15.47 7.74
N TYR A 50 4.05 -15.35 8.10
CA TYR A 50 5.10 -16.26 7.61
C TYR A 50 5.13 -17.53 8.47
N ALA A 51 4.07 -18.28 8.46
CA ALA A 51 3.89 -19.49 9.24
C ALA A 51 2.99 -20.49 8.49
N GLU A 52 3.16 -21.76 8.78
CA GLU A 52 2.31 -22.83 8.24
C GLU A 52 0.90 -22.76 8.85
N PHE A 53 0.82 -22.45 10.15
CA PHE A 53 -0.42 -22.31 10.90
C PHE A 53 -0.46 -20.99 11.65
N VAL A 54 -1.60 -20.35 11.65
CA VAL A 54 -1.84 -19.09 12.36
C VAL A 54 -3.18 -19.19 13.10
N CYS A 55 -3.20 -18.85 14.38
CA CYS A 55 -4.44 -18.76 15.16
C CYS A 55 -4.91 -17.30 15.16
N LEU A 56 -6.11 -17.05 14.67
CA LEU A 56 -6.69 -15.72 14.55
C LEU A 56 -8.14 -15.69 15.07
N PRO A 57 -8.60 -14.54 15.61
CA PRO A 57 -10.01 -14.35 15.91
C PRO A 57 -10.87 -14.45 14.64
N GLN A 58 -12.02 -15.12 14.76
CA GLN A 58 -12.99 -15.23 13.65
C GLN A 58 -13.35 -13.88 13.02
N SER A 59 -13.43 -12.83 13.82
CA SER A 59 -13.74 -11.46 13.35
C SER A 59 -12.72 -10.87 12.38
N GLU A 60 -11.51 -11.41 12.34
CA GLU A 60 -10.45 -10.99 11.41
C GLU A 60 -10.47 -11.75 10.08
N LEU A 61 -11.22 -12.84 10.01
CA LEU A 61 -11.27 -13.70 8.83
C LEU A 61 -12.37 -13.26 7.86
N VAL A 62 -12.03 -13.16 6.58
CA VAL A 62 -12.95 -12.87 5.48
C VAL A 62 -12.96 -14.05 4.52
N PRO A 63 -14.10 -14.71 4.28
CA PRO A 63 -14.19 -15.78 3.30
C PRO A 63 -13.73 -15.32 1.91
N VAL A 64 -12.93 -16.16 1.25
CA VAL A 64 -12.49 -15.94 -0.11
C VAL A 64 -13.43 -16.65 -1.07
N PRO A 65 -13.99 -15.96 -2.08
CA PRO A 65 -14.85 -16.62 -3.07
C PRO A 65 -14.16 -17.81 -3.74
N SER A 66 -14.91 -18.88 -3.95
CA SER A 66 -14.40 -20.10 -4.58
C SER A 66 -13.83 -19.87 -5.97
N GLY A 67 -12.81 -20.63 -6.35
CA GLY A 67 -12.18 -20.59 -7.66
C GLY A 67 -11.16 -19.46 -7.84
N LEU A 68 -10.91 -18.62 -6.83
CA LEU A 68 -9.86 -17.61 -6.89
C LEU A 68 -8.48 -18.23 -6.62
N ASP A 69 -7.48 -17.80 -7.40
CA ASP A 69 -6.08 -18.09 -7.13
C ASP A 69 -5.64 -17.43 -5.82
N ALA A 70 -5.15 -18.23 -4.87
CA ALA A 70 -4.76 -17.77 -3.53
C ALA A 70 -3.68 -16.69 -3.57
N ALA A 71 -2.72 -16.76 -4.51
CA ALA A 71 -1.67 -15.76 -4.64
C ALA A 71 -2.21 -14.43 -5.19
N LYS A 72 -3.22 -14.45 -6.04
CA LYS A 72 -3.93 -13.24 -6.45
C LYS A 72 -4.77 -12.69 -5.31
N ALA A 73 -5.49 -13.54 -4.58
CA ALA A 73 -6.32 -13.15 -3.44
C ALA A 73 -5.49 -12.50 -2.32
N VAL A 74 -4.34 -13.10 -1.91
CA VAL A 74 -3.46 -12.48 -0.91
C VAL A 74 -2.87 -11.16 -1.39
N SER A 75 -2.70 -10.99 -2.69
CA SER A 75 -2.19 -9.74 -3.26
C SER A 75 -3.20 -8.58 -3.14
N VAL A 76 -4.48 -8.88 -3.04
CA VAL A 76 -5.55 -7.90 -2.83
C VAL A 76 -5.48 -7.31 -1.41
N ILE A 77 -5.12 -8.09 -0.40
CA ILE A 77 -5.30 -7.71 1.01
C ILE A 77 -4.52 -6.44 1.35
N LEU A 78 -3.20 -6.44 1.34
CA LEU A 78 -2.43 -5.26 1.71
C LEU A 78 -2.45 -4.18 0.62
N ASN A 79 -2.13 -4.56 -0.62
CA ASN A 79 -1.88 -3.57 -1.68
C ASN A 79 -3.15 -2.89 -2.16
N TYR A 80 -4.21 -3.67 -2.45
CA TYR A 80 -5.44 -3.10 -3.00
C TYR A 80 -6.30 -2.43 -1.94
N ILE A 81 -6.35 -2.95 -0.70
CA ILE A 81 -7.03 -2.23 0.39
C ILE A 81 -6.35 -0.87 0.61
N THR A 82 -5.01 -0.83 0.68
CA THR A 82 -4.26 0.43 0.79
C THR A 82 -4.65 1.39 -0.33
N ALA A 83 -4.60 0.94 -1.58
CA ALA A 83 -4.93 1.73 -2.74
C ALA A 83 -6.40 2.21 -2.71
N TYR A 84 -7.33 1.30 -2.44
CA TYR A 84 -8.78 1.58 -2.39
C TYR A 84 -9.13 2.62 -1.33
N GLN A 85 -8.61 2.43 -0.12
CA GLN A 85 -8.87 3.34 0.99
C GLN A 85 -8.23 4.71 0.77
N MET A 86 -7.06 4.77 0.16
CA MET A 86 -6.45 6.06 -0.20
C MET A 86 -7.26 6.80 -1.25
N LEU A 87 -7.68 6.13 -2.33
CA LEU A 87 -8.50 6.73 -3.38
C LEU A 87 -9.85 7.21 -2.85
N HIS A 88 -10.61 6.30 -2.22
CA HIS A 88 -12.02 6.56 -1.95
C HIS A 88 -12.27 7.17 -0.56
N ARG A 89 -11.39 6.95 0.43
CA ARG A 89 -11.63 7.41 1.82
C ARG A 89 -10.74 8.57 2.23
N SER A 90 -9.47 8.60 1.76
CA SER A 90 -8.54 9.68 2.11
C SER A 90 -8.63 10.84 1.11
N ALA A 91 -8.37 10.60 -0.17
CA ALA A 91 -8.43 11.62 -1.22
C ALA A 91 -9.86 11.88 -1.70
N LYS A 92 -10.76 10.88 -1.60
CA LYS A 92 -12.16 10.95 -2.06
C LYS A 92 -12.26 11.37 -3.53
N VAL A 93 -11.47 10.71 -4.36
CA VAL A 93 -11.38 11.00 -5.79
C VAL A 93 -12.72 10.84 -6.50
N LYS A 94 -12.90 11.60 -7.57
CA LYS A 94 -14.09 11.60 -8.42
C LYS A 94 -13.69 11.30 -9.87
N PRO A 95 -14.58 10.72 -10.69
CA PRO A 95 -14.32 10.51 -12.11
C PRO A 95 -13.83 11.79 -12.81
N GLY A 96 -12.89 11.64 -13.74
CA GLY A 96 -12.26 12.72 -14.47
C GLY A 96 -11.19 13.51 -13.73
N GLN A 97 -10.94 13.22 -12.44
CA GLN A 97 -9.86 13.86 -11.69
C GLN A 97 -8.50 13.34 -12.11
N ARG A 98 -7.49 14.24 -12.05
CA ARG A 98 -6.08 13.96 -12.31
C ARG A 98 -5.38 13.53 -11.04
N VAL A 99 -4.63 12.44 -11.11
CA VAL A 99 -3.93 11.88 -9.93
C VAL A 99 -2.49 11.49 -10.26
N LEU A 100 -1.59 11.70 -9.32
CA LEU A 100 -0.20 11.30 -9.41
C LEU A 100 0.11 10.19 -8.40
N PHE A 101 0.68 9.09 -8.87
CA PHE A 101 1.13 7.96 -8.05
C PHE A 101 2.65 7.87 -8.04
N HIS A 102 3.29 8.06 -6.90
CA HIS A 102 4.72 7.79 -6.79
C HIS A 102 4.99 6.28 -6.63
N GLY A 103 6.01 5.78 -7.32
CA GLY A 103 6.32 4.36 -7.35
C GLY A 103 5.24 3.53 -8.03
N ALA A 104 4.70 4.04 -9.13
CA ALA A 104 3.53 3.50 -9.83
C ALA A 104 3.69 2.06 -10.34
N SER A 105 4.90 1.59 -10.61
CA SER A 105 5.20 0.21 -11.01
C SER A 105 5.29 -0.78 -9.84
N GLY A 106 5.27 -0.31 -8.58
CA GLY A 106 5.31 -1.15 -7.39
C GLY A 106 3.96 -1.81 -7.05
N GLY A 107 3.92 -2.61 -5.99
CA GLY A 107 2.72 -3.37 -5.60
C GLY A 107 1.49 -2.51 -5.32
N VAL A 108 1.61 -1.44 -4.52
CA VAL A 108 0.51 -0.50 -4.27
C VAL A 108 0.27 0.39 -5.50
N GLY A 109 1.33 0.79 -6.22
CA GLY A 109 1.21 1.62 -7.42
C GLY A 109 0.39 0.95 -8.53
N THR A 110 0.65 -0.32 -8.83
CA THR A 110 -0.13 -1.09 -9.82
C THR A 110 -1.58 -1.30 -9.39
N ALA A 111 -1.85 -1.44 -8.08
CA ALA A 111 -3.20 -1.47 -7.53
C ALA A 111 -3.92 -0.11 -7.69
N LEU A 112 -3.21 1.00 -7.42
CA LEU A 112 -3.73 2.36 -7.64
C LEU A 112 -4.09 2.60 -9.11
N LEU A 113 -3.24 2.17 -10.05
CA LEU A 113 -3.53 2.28 -11.48
C LEU A 113 -4.77 1.50 -11.89
N GLN A 114 -4.90 0.23 -11.46
CA GLN A 114 -6.08 -0.57 -11.80
C GLN A 114 -7.36 -0.01 -11.20
N LEU A 115 -7.35 0.37 -9.94
CA LEU A 115 -8.51 0.97 -9.27
C LEU A 115 -8.81 2.38 -9.79
N GLY A 116 -7.78 3.15 -10.14
CA GLY A 116 -7.92 4.48 -10.76
C GLY A 116 -8.59 4.40 -12.12
N ARG A 117 -8.25 3.38 -12.94
CA ARG A 117 -8.96 3.12 -14.20
C ARG A 117 -10.43 2.81 -13.98
N LEU A 118 -10.77 1.99 -12.97
CA LEU A 118 -12.16 1.71 -12.61
C LEU A 118 -12.90 2.96 -12.10
N ALA A 119 -12.18 3.89 -11.48
CA ALA A 119 -12.72 5.17 -11.01
C ALA A 119 -12.71 6.26 -12.09
N ALA A 120 -12.39 5.93 -13.35
CA ALA A 120 -12.28 6.85 -14.48
C ALA A 120 -11.38 8.07 -14.21
N LEU A 121 -10.18 7.83 -13.63
CA LEU A 121 -9.20 8.87 -13.33
C LEU A 121 -8.22 9.07 -14.50
N GLU A 122 -7.71 10.29 -14.64
CA GLU A 122 -6.53 10.60 -15.44
C GLU A 122 -5.28 10.40 -14.57
N MET A 123 -4.42 9.45 -14.94
CA MET A 123 -3.40 8.92 -14.05
C MET A 123 -1.99 9.19 -14.55
N TYR A 124 -1.16 9.75 -13.67
CA TYR A 124 0.27 9.96 -13.86
C TYR A 124 1.03 9.08 -12.86
N GLY A 125 2.17 8.52 -13.26
CA GLY A 125 2.90 7.60 -12.39
C GLY A 125 4.41 7.79 -12.43
N THR A 126 5.05 8.18 -11.32
CA THR A 126 6.50 8.16 -11.28
C THR A 126 7.02 6.73 -11.18
N CYS A 127 7.97 6.39 -12.02
CA CYS A 127 8.64 5.10 -12.05
C CYS A 127 10.06 5.27 -12.61
N SER A 128 10.88 4.23 -12.60
CA SER A 128 12.10 4.18 -13.40
C SER A 128 11.77 3.82 -14.84
N SER A 129 12.69 4.06 -15.79
CA SER A 129 12.54 3.66 -17.20
C SER A 129 12.08 2.20 -17.36
N ARG A 130 12.59 1.29 -16.52
CA ARG A 130 12.20 -0.13 -16.48
C ARG A 130 10.72 -0.35 -16.11
N GLY A 131 10.16 0.53 -15.30
CA GLY A 131 8.76 0.44 -14.84
C GLY A 131 7.76 1.10 -15.79
N ALA A 132 8.20 1.93 -16.72
CA ALA A 132 7.34 2.72 -17.58
C ALA A 132 6.37 1.89 -18.44
N PRO A 133 6.79 0.76 -19.07
CA PRO A 133 5.85 -0.07 -19.82
C PRO A 133 4.68 -0.58 -18.98
N ALA A 134 4.95 -1.02 -17.73
CA ALA A 134 3.91 -1.51 -16.84
C ALA A 134 2.91 -0.42 -16.42
N VAL A 135 3.40 0.83 -16.26
CA VAL A 135 2.53 1.98 -15.93
C VAL A 135 1.63 2.31 -17.13
N SER A 136 2.19 2.34 -18.35
CA SER A 136 1.44 2.61 -19.58
C SER A 136 0.39 1.54 -19.87
N GLU A 137 0.73 0.26 -19.72
CA GLU A 137 -0.17 -0.88 -19.92
C GLU A 137 -1.40 -0.79 -18.99
N LEU A 138 -1.21 -0.26 -17.78
CA LEU A 138 -2.29 -0.07 -16.81
C LEU A 138 -3.06 1.26 -17.00
N GLY A 139 -2.75 2.03 -18.06
CA GLY A 139 -3.45 3.26 -18.42
C GLY A 139 -2.93 4.51 -17.72
N GLY A 140 -1.75 4.47 -17.10
CA GLY A 140 -1.09 5.63 -16.53
C GLY A 140 -0.09 6.26 -17.50
N ILE A 141 0.17 7.54 -17.36
CA ILE A 141 1.24 8.27 -18.06
C ILE A 141 2.51 8.18 -17.20
N PRO A 142 3.57 7.47 -17.66
CA PRO A 142 4.78 7.31 -16.87
C PRO A 142 5.62 8.60 -16.86
N ILE A 143 6.20 8.91 -15.69
CA ILE A 143 7.18 9.98 -15.50
C ILE A 143 8.44 9.32 -14.92
N ASP A 144 9.54 9.38 -15.65
CA ASP A 144 10.80 8.79 -15.19
C ASP A 144 11.51 9.71 -14.20
N TYR A 145 11.38 9.41 -12.90
CA TYR A 145 11.96 10.19 -11.82
C TYR A 145 13.50 10.26 -11.82
N GLN A 146 14.17 9.44 -12.64
CA GLN A 146 15.62 9.45 -12.76
C GLN A 146 16.12 10.55 -13.72
N HIS A 147 15.25 10.99 -14.65
CA HIS A 147 15.60 11.91 -15.71
C HIS A 147 14.69 13.15 -15.77
N GLN A 148 13.57 13.16 -15.05
CA GLN A 148 12.57 14.22 -15.10
C GLN A 148 12.19 14.69 -13.68
N ASP A 149 12.03 15.99 -13.50
CA ASP A 149 11.33 16.53 -12.33
C ASP A 149 9.84 16.35 -12.54
N PHE A 150 9.21 15.63 -11.62
CA PHE A 150 7.79 15.28 -11.74
C PHE A 150 6.87 16.50 -11.58
N VAL A 151 7.27 17.54 -10.87
CA VAL A 151 6.46 18.78 -10.72
C VAL A 151 6.43 19.55 -12.03
N GLU A 152 7.60 19.71 -12.66
CA GLU A 152 7.70 20.35 -13.97
C GLU A 152 6.93 19.56 -15.02
N GLU A 153 7.06 18.23 -15.02
CA GLU A 153 6.38 17.37 -15.97
C GLU A 153 4.86 17.39 -15.78
N ILE A 154 4.37 17.34 -14.53
CA ILE A 154 2.93 17.49 -14.24
C ILE A 154 2.42 18.86 -14.70
N ARG A 155 3.15 19.93 -14.48
CA ARG A 155 2.76 21.26 -14.98
C ARG A 155 2.70 21.32 -16.49
N ARG A 156 3.67 20.70 -17.16
CA ARG A 156 3.71 20.61 -18.63
C ARG A 156 2.49 19.84 -19.17
N LEU A 157 2.10 18.74 -18.52
CA LEU A 157 1.03 17.86 -18.98
C LEU A 157 -0.37 18.38 -18.62
N THR A 158 -0.52 19.11 -17.51
CA THR A 158 -1.84 19.45 -16.94
C THR A 158 -2.14 20.94 -16.87
N SER A 159 -1.14 21.80 -17.02
CA SER A 159 -1.17 23.27 -16.82
C SER A 159 -1.45 23.71 -15.38
N GLU A 160 -2.37 23.06 -14.66
CA GLU A 160 -2.83 23.47 -13.32
C GLU A 160 -2.32 22.58 -12.18
N GLY A 161 -1.81 21.40 -12.49
CA GLY A 161 -1.47 20.35 -11.53
C GLY A 161 -2.55 19.30 -11.37
N VAL A 162 -2.37 18.40 -10.39
CA VAL A 162 -3.25 17.26 -10.14
C VAL A 162 -4.16 17.47 -8.91
N ASP A 163 -5.27 16.73 -8.85
CA ASP A 163 -6.22 16.73 -7.73
C ASP A 163 -5.68 16.02 -6.50
N ALA A 164 -4.97 14.91 -6.71
CA ALA A 164 -4.38 14.15 -5.62
C ALA A 164 -3.01 13.58 -5.99
N VAL A 165 -2.13 13.49 -4.97
CA VAL A 165 -0.83 12.81 -5.05
C VAL A 165 -0.79 11.72 -3.97
N PHE A 166 -0.31 10.53 -4.32
CA PHE A 166 -0.17 9.40 -3.41
C PHE A 166 1.33 9.09 -3.21
N ASP A 167 1.82 9.36 -2.00
CA ASP A 167 3.26 9.44 -1.71
C ASP A 167 3.70 8.39 -0.68
N PRO A 168 4.45 7.33 -1.10
CA PRO A 168 5.07 6.36 -0.20
C PRO A 168 6.45 6.81 0.32
N ILE A 169 7.00 7.92 -0.20
CA ILE A 169 8.37 8.34 0.05
C ILE A 169 8.48 9.03 1.39
N GLY A 170 7.57 9.98 1.65
CA GLY A 170 7.49 10.66 2.93
C GLY A 170 8.54 11.74 3.14
N GLY A 171 8.62 12.27 4.37
CA GLY A 171 9.58 13.31 4.73
C GLY A 171 9.46 14.58 3.87
N PRO A 172 10.59 15.21 3.48
CA PRO A 172 10.58 16.42 2.63
C PRO A 172 9.88 16.22 1.28
N HIS A 173 9.83 14.98 0.77
CA HIS A 173 9.18 14.68 -0.51
C HIS A 173 7.69 15.02 -0.51
N LEU A 174 7.00 14.97 0.65
CA LEU A 174 5.59 15.39 0.75
C LEU A 174 5.38 16.86 0.36
N TRP A 175 6.36 17.73 0.62
CA TRP A 175 6.29 19.14 0.20
C TRP A 175 6.46 19.28 -1.30
N HIS A 176 7.42 18.55 -1.88
CA HIS A 176 7.61 18.51 -3.31
C HIS A 176 6.37 17.93 -4.03
N SER A 177 5.77 16.85 -3.48
CA SER A 177 4.49 16.31 -3.94
C SER A 177 3.35 17.34 -3.87
N ARG A 178 3.36 18.21 -2.85
CA ARG A 178 2.37 19.29 -2.70
C ARG A 178 2.48 20.34 -3.81
N GLU A 179 3.67 20.57 -4.37
CA GLU A 179 3.87 21.51 -5.47
C GLU A 179 3.17 21.06 -6.76
N ALA A 180 3.08 19.76 -7.00
CA ALA A 180 2.38 19.17 -8.15
C ALA A 180 0.84 19.30 -8.07
N LEU A 181 0.28 19.64 -6.89
CA LEU A 181 -1.16 19.78 -6.73
C LEU A 181 -1.69 21.07 -7.35
N ARG A 182 -2.90 21.02 -7.90
CA ARG A 182 -3.72 22.20 -8.15
C ARG A 182 -4.29 22.80 -6.83
N PRO A 183 -4.82 24.03 -6.83
CA PRO A 183 -5.52 24.57 -5.66
C PRO A 183 -6.63 23.64 -5.16
N GLY A 184 -6.69 23.41 -3.84
CA GLY A 184 -7.65 22.50 -3.20
C GLY A 184 -7.27 21.02 -3.26
N GLY A 185 -6.17 20.65 -3.91
CA GLY A 185 -5.71 19.28 -4.03
C GLY A 185 -5.20 18.65 -2.71
N THR A 186 -4.96 17.34 -2.72
CA THR A 186 -4.59 16.57 -1.53
C THR A 186 -3.39 15.66 -1.80
N VAL A 187 -2.35 15.72 -0.96
CA VAL A 187 -1.32 14.67 -0.87
C VAL A 187 -1.76 13.64 0.16
N VAL A 188 -1.76 12.37 -0.20
CA VAL A 188 -1.93 11.25 0.72
C VAL A 188 -0.57 10.60 0.95
N GLY A 189 0.02 10.83 2.13
CA GLY A 189 1.28 10.22 2.53
C GLY A 189 1.04 8.88 3.21
N TYR A 190 1.59 7.79 2.65
CA TYR A 190 1.33 6.43 3.16
C TYR A 190 2.59 5.60 3.42
N GLY A 191 3.74 6.20 3.33
CA GLY A 191 5.04 5.58 3.58
C GLY A 191 6.07 6.55 4.13
N ASN A 192 7.24 6.02 4.44
CA ASN A 192 8.41 6.79 4.84
C ASN A 192 9.67 6.07 4.38
N THR A 193 9.83 5.90 3.06
CA THR A 193 11.00 5.21 2.50
C THR A 193 12.28 6.02 2.63
N THR A 194 12.21 7.33 2.87
CA THR A 194 13.36 8.18 3.21
C THR A 194 14.06 7.71 4.50
N ALA A 195 13.31 7.15 5.44
CA ALA A 195 13.90 6.57 6.66
C ALA A 195 14.84 5.38 6.38
N LEU A 196 14.66 4.67 5.25
CA LEU A 196 15.54 3.57 4.83
C LEU A 196 16.89 4.08 4.30
N ARG A 197 16.93 5.29 3.76
CA ARG A 197 18.14 5.91 3.19
C ARG A 197 18.94 6.70 4.22
N GLY A 198 18.48 6.78 5.47
CA GLY A 198 19.11 7.60 6.49
C GLY A 198 18.92 9.11 6.32
N GLU A 199 18.10 9.52 5.35
CA GLU A 199 17.87 10.93 5.00
C GLU A 199 16.68 11.54 5.76
N GLY A 200 15.96 10.73 6.53
CA GLY A 200 14.80 11.16 7.31
C GLY A 200 15.14 11.41 8.77
N LEU A 201 14.40 12.28 9.44
CA LEU A 201 14.45 12.61 10.89
C LEU A 201 14.20 11.41 11.84
N GLY A 202 14.31 10.18 11.34
CA GLY A 202 14.18 8.92 12.06
C GLY A 202 15.24 7.89 11.65
N SER A 203 16.45 8.33 11.33
CA SER A 203 17.59 7.46 10.99
C SER A 203 17.75 6.37 12.05
N ALA A 204 17.90 5.12 11.60
CA ALA A 204 17.93 3.89 12.40
C ALA A 204 19.07 3.79 13.44
N ARG A 205 19.87 4.83 13.61
CA ARG A 205 21.01 4.87 14.54
C ARG A 205 20.69 5.27 15.97
N THR A 206 19.48 5.75 16.22
CA THR A 206 19.08 6.19 17.56
C THR A 206 17.85 5.40 18.03
N GLY A 207 18.11 4.43 18.92
CA GLY A 207 17.12 3.58 19.54
C GLY A 207 16.01 4.37 20.24
N ARG A 208 14.98 3.65 20.68
CA ARG A 208 13.80 3.96 21.49
C ARG A 208 13.43 5.45 21.76
N ARG A 209 14.40 6.38 21.74
CA ARG A 209 14.23 7.81 22.06
C ARG A 209 13.60 8.63 20.93
N ASN A 210 13.64 8.17 19.67
CA ASN A 210 13.14 8.91 18.50
C ASN A 210 11.69 8.60 18.11
N ARG A 211 11.01 7.65 18.79
CA ARG A 211 9.57 7.39 18.53
C ARG A 211 8.67 8.59 18.83
N LEU A 212 9.08 9.44 19.75
CA LEU A 212 8.30 10.64 20.15
C LEU A 212 8.53 11.86 19.23
N HIS A 213 9.61 11.90 18.45
CA HIS A 213 9.95 13.06 17.61
C HIS A 213 9.28 13.02 16.22
N GLY A 214 8.87 11.85 15.73
CA GLY A 214 8.19 11.73 14.42
C GLY A 214 6.77 12.29 14.41
N ILE A 215 6.05 12.17 15.54
CA ILE A 215 4.66 12.64 15.68
C ILE A 215 4.53 14.16 15.55
N PRO A 216 5.33 15.01 16.25
CA PRO A 216 5.22 16.45 16.12
C PRO A 216 5.60 16.96 14.72
N ILE A 217 6.51 16.31 14.03
CA ILE A 217 6.90 16.70 12.68
C ILE A 217 5.79 16.38 11.67
N TYR A 218 5.16 15.21 11.77
CA TYR A 218 4.00 14.88 10.95
C TYR A 218 2.81 15.84 11.24
N ALA A 219 2.60 16.20 12.51
CA ALA A 219 1.62 17.20 12.90
C ALA A 219 1.94 18.58 12.31
N LEU A 220 3.22 18.95 12.25
CA LEU A 220 3.68 20.19 11.62
C LEU A 220 3.45 20.18 10.09
N TYR A 221 3.66 19.05 9.42
CA TYR A 221 3.33 18.89 8.00
C TYR A 221 1.83 19.05 7.72
N ILE A 222 0.99 18.47 8.59
CA ILE A 222 -0.47 18.60 8.49
C ILE A 222 -0.90 20.06 8.72
N ALA A 223 -0.45 20.67 9.82
CA ALA A 223 -0.79 22.05 10.16
C ALA A 223 -0.29 23.05 9.10
N GLY A 224 0.95 22.88 8.61
CA GLY A 224 1.50 23.71 7.55
C GLY A 224 0.71 23.58 6.24
N GLY A 225 0.18 22.39 5.93
CA GLY A 225 -0.68 22.18 4.75
C GLY A 225 -1.99 22.97 4.81
N TRP A 226 -2.52 23.26 5.99
CA TRP A 226 -3.75 24.04 6.17
C TRP A 226 -3.53 25.55 6.14
N LEU A 227 -2.37 26.00 6.60
CA LEU A 227 -2.04 27.44 6.76
C LEU A 227 -1.47 28.07 5.49
N LEU A 228 -0.97 27.28 4.54
CA LEU A 228 -0.33 27.77 3.32
C LEU A 228 -1.36 28.08 2.21
N PRO A 229 -1.05 29.03 1.30
CA PRO A 229 -1.93 29.42 0.21
C PRO A 229 -2.36 28.25 -0.68
N GLY A 230 -3.56 28.35 -1.27
CA GLY A 230 -4.09 27.37 -2.24
C GLY A 230 -4.89 26.21 -1.63
N ARG A 231 -5.11 26.17 -0.30
CA ARG A 231 -5.89 25.11 0.41
C ARG A 231 -5.44 23.69 0.06
N LYS A 232 -4.16 23.48 -0.26
CA LYS A 232 -3.56 22.19 -0.56
C LYS A 232 -3.32 21.41 0.74
N ARG A 233 -3.84 20.20 0.86
CA ARG A 233 -3.82 19.41 2.10
C ARG A 233 -2.80 18.28 2.04
N ILE A 234 -2.22 17.92 3.19
CA ILE A 234 -1.44 16.70 3.38
C ILE A 234 -2.19 15.83 4.38
N VAL A 235 -2.56 14.62 3.99
CA VAL A 235 -3.33 13.67 4.78
C VAL A 235 -2.47 12.42 5.00
N PRO A 236 -2.15 12.03 6.24
CA PRO A 236 -1.47 10.78 6.51
C PRO A 236 -2.43 9.61 6.36
N TYR A 237 -1.91 8.49 5.85
CA TYR A 237 -2.65 7.23 5.76
C TYR A 237 -1.84 6.08 6.37
N SER A 238 -2.49 5.27 7.19
CA SER A 238 -1.96 4.02 7.73
C SER A 238 -3.07 2.95 7.72
N ILE A 239 -2.83 1.87 6.99
CA ILE A 239 -3.76 0.75 6.93
C ILE A 239 -3.95 0.09 8.31
N GLN A 240 -2.89 -0.01 9.12
CA GLN A 240 -2.95 -0.56 10.48
C GLN A 240 -3.85 0.29 11.38
N THR A 241 -3.64 1.60 11.36
CA THR A 241 -4.45 2.54 12.14
C THR A 241 -5.91 2.46 11.71
N LEU A 242 -6.18 2.43 10.42
CA LEU A 242 -7.56 2.37 9.90
C LEU A 242 -8.23 1.03 10.22
N LYS A 243 -7.52 -0.10 10.06
CA LYS A 243 -8.03 -1.42 10.47
C LYS A 243 -8.38 -1.46 11.94
N ARG A 244 -7.51 -0.93 12.82
CA ARG A 244 -7.73 -0.91 14.27
C ARG A 244 -8.91 -0.04 14.67
N LEU A 245 -9.05 1.15 14.08
CA LEU A 245 -10.11 2.10 14.43
C LEU A 245 -11.45 1.79 13.78
N LYS A 246 -11.43 1.15 12.61
CA LYS A 246 -12.62 0.86 11.79
C LYS A 246 -12.57 -0.55 11.18
N PRO A 247 -12.56 -1.62 12.00
CA PRO A 247 -12.41 -2.99 11.50
C PRO A 247 -13.54 -3.42 10.57
N ALA A 248 -14.78 -3.01 10.83
CA ALA A 248 -15.91 -3.30 9.96
C ALA A 248 -15.74 -2.71 8.56
N LEU A 249 -15.17 -1.50 8.48
CA LEU A 249 -14.87 -0.85 7.21
C LEU A 249 -13.78 -1.58 6.44
N PHE A 250 -12.73 -2.02 7.12
CA PHE A 250 -11.67 -2.84 6.53
C PHE A 250 -12.25 -4.14 5.94
N ARG A 251 -13.11 -4.83 6.70
CA ARG A 251 -13.78 -6.04 6.25
C ARG A 251 -14.64 -5.80 5.01
N GLN A 252 -15.43 -4.73 5.02
CA GLN A 252 -16.26 -4.33 3.88
C GLN A 252 -15.45 -4.05 2.62
N ASP A 253 -14.32 -3.34 2.76
CA ASP A 253 -13.42 -3.03 1.66
C ASP A 253 -12.76 -4.30 1.09
N LEU A 254 -12.35 -5.24 1.95
CA LEU A 254 -11.77 -6.50 1.52
C LEU A 254 -12.79 -7.35 0.75
N ILE A 255 -14.03 -7.46 1.25
CA ILE A 255 -15.11 -8.18 0.55
C ILE A 255 -15.36 -7.57 -0.83
N ALA A 256 -15.46 -6.24 -0.93
CA ALA A 256 -15.67 -5.55 -2.20
C ALA A 256 -14.53 -5.82 -3.19
N LEU A 257 -13.29 -5.79 -2.72
CA LEU A 257 -12.12 -6.03 -3.57
C LEU A 257 -11.99 -7.49 -4.01
N LEU A 258 -12.30 -8.46 -3.15
CA LEU A 258 -12.37 -9.88 -3.55
C LEU A 258 -13.49 -10.10 -4.59
N GLY A 259 -14.60 -9.39 -4.47
CA GLY A 259 -15.66 -9.37 -5.49
C GLY A 259 -15.20 -8.78 -6.83
N LEU A 260 -14.41 -7.70 -6.82
CA LEU A 260 -13.80 -7.15 -8.04
C LEU A 260 -12.80 -8.13 -8.68
N LEU A 261 -12.05 -8.86 -7.86
CA LEU A 261 -11.15 -9.91 -8.33
C LEU A 261 -11.92 -11.06 -8.99
N GLN A 262 -12.99 -11.52 -8.35
CA GLN A 262 -13.86 -12.58 -8.89
C GLN A 262 -14.51 -12.17 -10.21
N GLN A 263 -14.90 -10.90 -10.35
CA GLN A 263 -15.44 -10.32 -11.57
C GLN A 263 -14.36 -9.99 -12.62
N GLN A 264 -13.10 -10.33 -12.36
CA GLN A 264 -11.93 -10.03 -13.20
C GLN A 264 -11.75 -8.54 -13.54
N LYS A 265 -12.36 -7.64 -12.76
CA LYS A 265 -12.21 -6.18 -12.92
C LYS A 265 -10.85 -5.68 -12.44
N ILE A 266 -10.22 -6.41 -11.53
CA ILE A 266 -8.84 -6.21 -11.09
C ILE A 266 -8.06 -7.50 -11.29
N GLN A 267 -6.76 -7.35 -11.62
CA GLN A 267 -5.87 -8.49 -11.84
C GLN A 267 -4.54 -8.24 -11.09
N PRO A 268 -4.44 -8.65 -9.83
CA PRO A 268 -3.22 -8.49 -9.06
C PRO A 268 -2.03 -9.14 -9.77
N LEU A 269 -0.96 -8.37 -9.88
CA LEU A 269 0.25 -8.79 -10.58
C LEU A 269 1.19 -9.49 -9.58
N VAL A 270 1.26 -10.82 -9.65
CA VAL A 270 2.20 -11.63 -8.87
C VAL A 270 3.48 -11.79 -9.68
N ALA A 271 4.59 -11.24 -9.15
CA ALA A 271 5.90 -11.33 -9.79
C ALA A 271 6.46 -12.75 -9.68
N GLN A 272 6.41 -13.30 -8.48
CA GLN A 272 7.04 -14.58 -8.17
C GLN A 272 6.36 -15.25 -6.98
N ARG A 273 6.35 -16.58 -6.97
CA ARG A 273 5.93 -17.41 -5.84
C ARG A 273 7.15 -18.14 -5.32
N PHE A 274 7.39 -18.09 -4.03
CA PHE A 274 8.47 -18.82 -3.36
C PHE A 274 7.88 -19.75 -2.32
N PRO A 275 8.48 -20.93 -2.09
CA PRO A 275 8.18 -21.71 -0.90
C PRO A 275 8.39 -20.89 0.37
N LEU A 276 7.57 -21.11 1.42
CA LEU A 276 7.74 -20.42 2.71
C LEU A 276 9.15 -20.64 3.29
N THR A 277 9.72 -21.81 3.10
CA THR A 277 11.09 -22.15 3.51
C THR A 277 12.17 -21.29 2.84
N GLU A 278 11.86 -20.68 1.69
CA GLU A 278 12.74 -19.77 0.97
C GLU A 278 12.44 -18.28 1.24
N ALA A 279 11.74 -17.95 2.32
CA ALA A 279 11.34 -16.58 2.65
C ALA A 279 12.52 -15.59 2.66
N ARG A 280 13.73 -16.03 3.06
CA ARG A 280 14.94 -15.22 2.99
C ARG A 280 15.28 -14.84 1.54
N ARG A 281 15.29 -15.82 0.63
CA ARG A 281 15.57 -15.62 -0.79
C ARG A 281 14.53 -14.73 -1.47
N ALA A 282 13.26 -14.87 -1.09
CA ALA A 282 12.18 -14.04 -1.60
C ALA A 282 12.34 -12.53 -1.25
N GLN A 283 13.10 -12.21 -0.21
CA GLN A 283 13.32 -10.82 0.22
C GLN A 283 14.50 -10.12 -0.49
N GLU A 284 15.45 -10.87 -1.05
CA GLU A 284 16.63 -10.30 -1.71
C GLU A 284 16.28 -9.36 -2.89
N PRO A 285 15.35 -9.71 -3.79
CA PRO A 285 14.94 -8.80 -4.86
C PRO A 285 14.32 -7.49 -4.34
N LEU A 286 13.58 -7.56 -3.23
CA LEU A 286 12.97 -6.38 -2.60
C LEU A 286 14.03 -5.43 -2.03
N GLU A 287 15.11 -5.97 -1.46
CA GLU A 287 16.22 -5.18 -0.91
C GLU A 287 17.06 -4.49 -1.99
N LYS A 288 17.25 -5.16 -3.11
CA LYS A 288 17.98 -4.61 -4.28
C LYS A 288 17.19 -3.54 -5.01
N GLY A 289 15.90 -3.39 -4.72
CA GLY A 289 14.99 -2.50 -5.44
C GLY A 289 14.61 -3.03 -6.83
N GLY A 290 13.59 -2.45 -7.44
CA GLY A 290 13.18 -2.80 -8.81
C GLY A 290 12.27 -4.02 -8.93
N VAL A 291 11.71 -4.53 -7.84
CA VAL A 291 10.62 -5.50 -7.94
C VAL A 291 9.37 -4.77 -8.44
N ILE A 292 9.00 -5.11 -9.65
CA ILE A 292 7.71 -4.74 -10.22
C ILE A 292 6.74 -5.84 -9.78
N ARG A 293 5.63 -5.48 -9.06
CA ARG A 293 4.60 -6.44 -8.65
C ARG A 293 4.83 -7.05 -7.26
N LYS A 294 3.95 -7.97 -6.82
CA LYS A 294 4.03 -8.62 -5.49
C LYS A 294 4.76 -9.96 -5.54
N ILE A 295 5.58 -10.23 -4.53
CA ILE A 295 6.14 -11.55 -4.24
C ILE A 295 5.25 -12.23 -3.20
N VAL A 296 4.94 -13.51 -3.41
CA VAL A 296 4.07 -14.30 -2.53
C VAL A 296 4.84 -15.52 -2.03
N LEU A 297 4.74 -15.81 -0.74
CA LEU A 297 5.20 -17.05 -0.15
C LEU A 297 4.06 -18.07 -0.19
N VAL A 298 4.36 -19.31 -0.54
CA VAL A 298 3.41 -20.40 -0.62
C VAL A 298 3.88 -21.60 0.21
N LEU A 299 2.95 -22.34 0.79
CA LEU A 299 3.24 -23.63 1.37
C LEU A 299 3.35 -24.65 0.24
N SER A 300 4.42 -25.43 0.23
CA SER A 300 4.49 -26.63 -0.60
C SER A 300 3.61 -27.68 0.07
N ARG A 301 2.54 -28.09 -0.58
CA ARG A 301 1.78 -29.28 -0.19
C ARG A 301 2.58 -30.52 -0.46
#